data_88e86f3da1d3f113c91c37cae7416772
#
_entry.id   88e86f3da1d3f113c91c37cae7416772
#
_cell.length_a   1.000
_cell.length_b   1.000
_cell.length_c   1.000
_cell.angle_alpha   90.00
_cell.angle_beta   90.00
_cell.angle_gamma   90.00
#
_symmetry.space_group_name_H-M   'P 1'
#
loop_
_entity.id
_entity.type
_entity.pdbx_description
1 polymer ?
#
loop_
_entity_poly.entity_id
_entity_poly.type
_entity_poly.pdbx_seq_one_letter_code
_entity_poly.pdbx_strand_id
1 'polypeptide(L)'
;MKYLKHYWKSTETGDYLTTANTIHKRHPEAEFSGLDVQIWLHDADGIDVCLARVPDSTPIVDITIGSKKAIQELTETQYNTVKTPLDASSVLEQEAMTAEMSGDTSTATTKRNEATTKYNEAKTALLAL
;
A
#
# COMPACT_ATOMS: atom_id res chain seq x y z
N MET A 1 -17.00 -0.57 4.45
CA MET A 1 -15.69 -1.08 3.98
C MET A 1 -14.75 -1.27 5.15
N LYS A 2 -13.95 -2.32 5.10
CA LYS A 2 -12.86 -2.54 6.03
C LYS A 2 -11.56 -2.07 5.41
N TYR A 3 -10.68 -1.54 6.24
CA TYR A 3 -9.38 -1.01 5.83
C TYR A 3 -8.30 -1.90 6.42
N LEU A 4 -7.37 -2.37 5.59
CA LEU A 4 -6.41 -3.41 5.97
C LEU A 4 -4.98 -3.01 5.64
N LYS A 5 -4.07 -3.42 6.50
CA LYS A 5 -2.63 -3.50 6.22
C LYS A 5 -2.30 -4.98 6.07
N HIS A 6 -1.78 -5.34 4.92
CA HIS A 6 -1.52 -6.73 4.57
C HIS A 6 -0.01 -6.96 4.44
N TYR A 7 0.52 -7.84 5.29
CA TYR A 7 1.91 -8.27 5.24
C TYR A 7 2.07 -9.52 4.39
N TRP A 8 3.13 -9.53 3.60
CA TRP A 8 3.50 -10.67 2.78
C TRP A 8 5.02 -10.78 2.75
N LYS A 9 5.56 -11.90 3.16
CA LYS A 9 7.01 -12.11 3.17
C LYS A 9 7.45 -12.68 1.82
N SER A 10 7.83 -11.80 0.92
CA SER A 10 8.15 -12.16 -0.47
C SER A 10 9.47 -12.94 -0.63
N THR A 11 10.37 -12.83 0.34
CA THR A 11 11.69 -13.51 0.29
C THR A 11 11.66 -14.94 0.80
N GLU A 12 10.55 -15.35 1.42
CA GLU A 12 10.37 -16.70 1.91
C GLU A 12 9.71 -17.57 0.85
N THR A 13 10.05 -18.85 0.86
CA THR A 13 9.38 -19.89 0.07
C THR A 13 8.62 -20.84 1.00
N GLY A 14 7.77 -21.69 0.44
CA GLY A 14 7.06 -22.70 1.22
C GLY A 14 5.96 -22.09 2.07
N ASP A 15 6.03 -22.28 3.39
CA ASP A 15 4.92 -22.00 4.30
C ASP A 15 4.45 -20.55 4.31
N TYR A 16 5.37 -19.58 4.22
CA TYR A 16 5.02 -18.16 4.17
C TYR A 16 4.23 -17.80 2.93
N LEU A 17 4.71 -18.21 1.78
CA LEU A 17 4.00 -17.97 0.53
C LEU A 17 2.67 -18.71 0.50
N THR A 18 2.64 -19.92 1.01
CA THR A 18 1.42 -20.71 1.12
C THR A 18 0.41 -20.02 2.04
N THR A 19 0.88 -19.49 3.16
CA THR A 19 0.05 -18.73 4.10
C THR A 19 -0.53 -17.48 3.44
N ALA A 20 0.30 -16.70 2.75
CA ALA A 20 -0.14 -15.52 2.02
C ALA A 20 -1.13 -15.87 0.89
N ASN A 21 -0.83 -16.91 0.12
CA ASN A 21 -1.74 -17.41 -0.90
C ASN A 21 -3.07 -17.91 -0.32
N THR A 22 -3.04 -18.54 0.83
CA THR A 22 -4.24 -18.97 1.52
C THR A 22 -5.10 -17.78 1.92
N ILE A 23 -4.49 -16.71 2.40
CA ILE A 23 -5.19 -15.46 2.69
C ILE A 23 -5.85 -14.92 1.42
N HIS A 24 -5.10 -14.84 0.33
CA HIS A 24 -5.63 -14.36 -0.94
C HIS A 24 -6.78 -15.24 -1.46
N LYS A 25 -6.65 -16.54 -1.37
CA LYS A 25 -7.73 -17.47 -1.79
C LYS A 25 -8.99 -17.31 -0.97
N ARG A 26 -8.86 -16.97 0.32
CA ARG A 26 -10.01 -16.77 1.21
C ARG A 26 -10.66 -15.41 1.05
N HIS A 27 -9.91 -14.44 0.52
CA HIS A 27 -10.36 -13.06 0.39
C HIS A 27 -10.06 -12.54 -1.02
N PRO A 28 -10.68 -13.13 -2.05
CA PRO A 28 -10.43 -12.72 -3.43
C PRO A 28 -10.78 -11.25 -3.68
N GLU A 29 -11.72 -10.68 -2.94
CA GLU A 29 -12.06 -9.27 -3.03
C GLU A 29 -10.91 -8.37 -2.58
N ALA A 30 -10.14 -8.80 -1.58
CA ALA A 30 -8.96 -8.07 -1.14
C ALA A 30 -7.90 -8.02 -2.23
N GLU A 31 -7.83 -9.08 -3.04
CA GLU A 31 -6.86 -9.18 -4.12
C GLU A 31 -7.28 -8.42 -5.38
N PHE A 32 -8.55 -8.53 -5.78
CA PHE A 32 -9.01 -8.06 -7.09
C PHE A 32 -9.91 -6.83 -7.04
N SER A 33 -10.66 -6.63 -6.01
CA SER A 33 -11.63 -5.53 -5.94
C SER A 33 -11.53 -4.67 -4.69
N GLY A 34 -10.85 -5.15 -3.67
CA GLY A 34 -10.68 -4.43 -2.42
C GLY A 34 -9.39 -3.61 -2.36
N LEU A 35 -8.48 -3.79 -3.31
CA LEU A 35 -7.21 -3.07 -3.34
C LEU A 35 -7.43 -1.69 -3.93
N ASP A 36 -7.57 -0.72 -3.05
CA ASP A 36 -7.70 0.68 -3.42
C ASP A 36 -6.33 1.32 -3.66
N VAL A 37 -5.34 0.89 -2.89
CA VAL A 37 -3.97 1.34 -3.00
C VAL A 37 -3.05 0.14 -2.88
N GLN A 38 -2.09 0.02 -3.79
CA GLN A 38 -1.03 -0.98 -3.70
C GLN A 38 0.30 -0.28 -3.49
N ILE A 39 0.74 -0.24 -2.25
CA ILE A 39 2.11 0.14 -1.92
C ILE A 39 2.82 -1.13 -1.48
N TRP A 40 3.76 -1.59 -2.30
CA TRP A 40 4.59 -2.74 -1.98
C TRP A 40 5.92 -2.23 -1.44
N LEU A 41 6.11 -2.42 -0.14
CA LEU A 41 7.32 -2.00 0.56
C LEU A 41 7.99 -3.20 1.20
N HIS A 42 9.31 -3.19 1.14
CA HIS A 42 10.11 -4.11 1.93
C HIS A 42 10.45 -3.45 3.25
N ASP A 43 10.13 -4.11 4.37
CA ASP A 43 10.65 -3.70 5.66
C ASP A 43 12.06 -4.30 5.89
N ALA A 44 12.64 -4.06 7.07
CA ALA A 44 13.98 -4.54 7.40
C ALA A 44 14.11 -6.08 7.38
N ASP A 45 13.01 -6.80 7.50
CA ASP A 45 12.97 -8.26 7.50
C ASP A 45 12.64 -8.84 6.12
N GLY A 46 12.53 -8.01 5.10
CA GLY A 46 12.16 -8.42 3.75
C GLY A 46 10.68 -8.75 3.60
N ILE A 47 9.83 -8.17 4.43
CA ILE A 47 8.38 -8.35 4.37
C ILE A 47 7.78 -7.26 3.50
N ASP A 48 7.01 -7.66 2.50
CA ASP A 48 6.22 -6.73 1.71
C ASP A 48 4.95 -6.31 2.46
N VAL A 49 4.58 -5.07 2.31
CA VAL A 49 3.40 -4.51 2.96
C VAL A 49 2.54 -3.81 1.93
N CYS A 50 1.25 -4.05 1.97
CA CYS A 50 0.31 -3.29 1.15
C CYS A 50 -0.87 -2.77 1.97
N LEU A 51 -1.48 -1.73 1.45
CA LEU A 51 -2.71 -1.16 1.97
C LEU A 51 -3.88 -1.66 1.12
N ALA A 52 -4.97 -2.05 1.75
CA ALA A 52 -6.14 -2.55 1.04
C ALA A 52 -7.43 -2.01 1.65
N ARG A 53 -8.46 -1.97 0.83
CA ARG A 53 -9.83 -1.69 1.24
C ARG A 53 -10.73 -2.78 0.71
N VAL A 54 -11.50 -3.40 1.59
CA VAL A 54 -12.32 -4.57 1.25
C VAL A 54 -13.74 -4.40 1.77
N PRO A 55 -14.72 -5.16 1.21
CA PRO A 55 -16.09 -5.15 1.73
C PRO A 55 -16.17 -5.54 3.20
N ASP A 56 -17.16 -5.01 3.92
CA ASP A 56 -17.38 -5.30 5.34
C ASP A 56 -17.57 -6.80 5.63
N SER A 57 -18.10 -7.52 4.67
CA SER A 57 -18.34 -8.95 4.78
C SER A 57 -17.06 -9.80 4.68
N THR A 58 -15.93 -9.19 4.31
CA THR A 58 -14.67 -9.91 4.17
C THR A 58 -14.18 -10.39 5.54
N PRO A 59 -14.02 -11.69 5.76
CA PRO A 59 -13.50 -12.20 7.03
C PRO A 59 -12.01 -11.89 7.16
N ILE A 60 -11.58 -11.56 8.38
CA ILE A 60 -10.17 -11.30 8.69
C ILE A 60 -9.56 -12.58 9.24
N VAL A 61 -8.56 -13.08 8.55
CA VAL A 61 -7.83 -14.29 8.98
C VAL A 61 -6.75 -13.90 9.98
N ASP A 62 -6.74 -14.56 11.13
CA ASP A 62 -5.73 -14.34 12.17
C ASP A 62 -4.53 -15.24 11.92
N ILE A 63 -3.61 -14.76 11.11
CA ILE A 63 -2.37 -15.45 10.77
C ILE A 63 -1.20 -14.53 11.10
N THR A 64 -0.16 -15.10 11.71
CA THR A 64 1.06 -14.37 12.05
C THR A 64 2.18 -14.75 11.10
N ILE A 65 2.86 -13.74 10.57
CA ILE A 65 4.07 -13.88 9.74
C ILE A 65 5.24 -13.32 10.56
N GLY A 66 6.07 -14.20 11.09
CA GLY A 66 7.09 -13.81 12.06
C GLY A 66 6.42 -13.30 13.35
N SER A 67 6.72 -12.08 13.74
CA SER A 67 6.11 -11.42 14.92
C SER A 67 4.93 -10.53 14.56
N LYS A 68 4.52 -10.49 13.27
CA LYS A 68 3.51 -9.56 12.76
C LYS A 68 2.26 -10.31 12.32
N LYS A 69 1.10 -9.70 12.48
CA LYS A 69 -0.15 -10.23 11.92
C LYS A 69 -0.11 -10.09 10.40
N ALA A 70 -0.53 -11.14 9.69
CA ALA A 70 -0.58 -11.12 8.24
C ALA A 70 -1.58 -10.07 7.72
N ILE A 71 -2.71 -9.93 8.39
CA ILE A 71 -3.71 -8.91 8.10
C ILE A 71 -4.00 -8.13 9.38
N GLN A 72 -3.82 -6.84 9.32
CA GLN A 72 -4.16 -5.92 10.42
C GLN A 72 -5.29 -5.01 9.95
N GLU A 73 -6.39 -5.01 10.70
CA GLU A 73 -7.49 -4.08 10.43
C GLU A 73 -7.11 -2.68 10.91
N LEU A 74 -7.40 -1.69 10.07
CA LEU A 74 -7.12 -0.29 10.34
C LEU A 74 -8.43 0.47 10.54
N THR A 75 -8.36 1.57 11.27
CA THR A 75 -9.43 2.57 11.22
C THR A 75 -9.37 3.33 9.90
N GLU A 76 -10.48 3.96 9.52
CA GLU A 76 -10.50 4.84 8.35
C GLU A 76 -9.48 5.97 8.47
N THR A 77 -9.30 6.52 9.66
CA THR A 77 -8.30 7.56 9.92
C THR A 77 -6.88 7.04 9.66
N GLN A 78 -6.54 5.85 10.15
CA GLN A 78 -5.24 5.24 9.89
C GLN A 78 -5.02 4.99 8.39
N TYR A 79 -6.02 4.47 7.71
CA TYR A 79 -5.98 4.27 6.26
C TYR A 79 -5.69 5.59 5.54
N ASN A 80 -6.37 6.65 5.90
CA ASN A 80 -6.23 7.96 5.26
C ASN A 80 -4.88 8.63 5.55
N THR A 81 -4.20 8.31 6.63
CA THR A 81 -2.83 8.81 6.85
C THR A 81 -1.86 8.35 5.77
N VAL A 82 -2.16 7.23 5.12
CA VAL A 82 -1.38 6.70 3.99
C VAL A 82 -1.99 7.15 2.66
N LYS A 83 -3.29 7.01 2.52
CA LYS A 83 -4.01 7.26 1.25
C LYS A 83 -3.90 8.73 0.83
N THR A 84 -4.06 9.67 1.74
CA THR A 84 -4.04 11.10 1.42
C THR A 84 -2.72 11.56 0.79
N PRO A 85 -1.54 11.31 1.38
CA PRO A 85 -0.30 11.68 0.71
C PRO A 85 -0.05 10.87 -0.57
N LEU A 86 -0.52 9.64 -0.65
CA LEU A 86 -0.37 8.86 -1.88
C LEU A 86 -1.18 9.45 -3.03
N ASP A 87 -2.41 9.88 -2.78
CA ASP A 87 -3.25 10.55 -3.77
C ASP A 87 -2.63 11.88 -4.20
N ALA A 88 -2.08 12.64 -3.25
CA ALA A 88 -1.36 13.88 -3.55
C ALA A 88 -0.15 13.62 -4.45
N SER A 89 0.60 12.56 -4.19
CA SER A 89 1.71 12.14 -5.04
C SER A 89 1.25 11.85 -6.47
N SER A 90 0.15 11.12 -6.64
CA SER A 90 -0.39 10.80 -7.96
C SER A 90 -0.80 12.04 -8.75
N VAL A 91 -1.43 13.02 -8.09
CA VAL A 91 -1.81 14.29 -8.72
C VAL A 91 -0.56 15.06 -9.17
N LEU A 92 0.46 15.12 -8.32
CA LEU A 92 1.73 15.81 -8.64
C LEU A 92 2.45 15.15 -9.82
N GLU A 93 2.43 13.82 -9.91
CA GLU A 93 2.98 13.10 -11.07
C GLU A 93 2.23 13.45 -12.36
N GLN A 94 0.92 13.56 -12.32
CA GLN A 94 0.12 13.97 -13.48
C GLN A 94 0.42 15.42 -13.88
N GLU A 95 0.57 16.31 -12.90
CA GLU A 95 0.94 17.71 -13.16
C GLU A 95 2.35 17.80 -13.76
N ALA A 96 3.29 16.97 -13.29
CA ALA A 96 4.63 16.89 -13.86
C ALA A 96 4.60 16.44 -15.32
N MET A 97 3.81 15.42 -15.63
CA MET A 97 3.66 14.93 -17.01
C MET A 97 3.09 16.02 -17.92
N THR A 98 2.08 16.74 -17.46
CA THR A 98 1.46 17.84 -18.20
C THR A 98 2.48 18.96 -18.48
N ALA A 99 3.28 19.35 -17.49
CA ALA A 99 4.32 20.33 -17.63
C ALA A 99 5.40 19.89 -18.63
N GLU A 100 5.82 18.64 -18.56
CA GLU A 100 6.80 18.07 -19.48
C GLU A 100 6.30 18.08 -20.92
N MET A 101 5.05 17.71 -21.14
CA MET A 101 4.41 17.72 -22.47
C MET A 101 4.33 19.12 -23.05
N SER A 102 4.23 20.16 -22.24
CA SER A 102 4.23 21.56 -22.68
C SER A 102 5.63 22.16 -22.78
N GLY A 103 6.68 21.39 -22.51
CA GLY A 103 8.06 21.81 -22.60
C GLY A 103 8.60 22.54 -21.35
N ASP A 104 7.82 22.58 -20.28
CA ASP A 104 8.23 23.20 -19.01
C ASP A 104 8.93 22.17 -18.10
N THR A 105 10.20 21.91 -18.40
CA THR A 105 10.99 20.91 -17.67
C THR A 105 11.29 21.35 -16.24
N SER A 106 11.37 22.63 -15.95
CA SER A 106 11.60 23.14 -14.61
C SER A 106 10.43 22.84 -13.67
N THR A 107 9.22 23.14 -14.11
CA THR A 107 8.00 22.80 -13.36
C THR A 107 7.85 21.29 -13.22
N ALA A 108 8.11 20.51 -14.26
CA ALA A 108 8.05 19.06 -14.22
C ALA A 108 8.98 18.48 -13.15
N THR A 109 10.22 18.96 -13.08
CA THR A 109 11.20 18.52 -12.07
C THR A 109 10.73 18.85 -10.66
N THR A 110 10.24 20.07 -10.43
CA THR A 110 9.71 20.49 -9.13
C THR A 110 8.56 19.62 -8.69
N LYS A 111 7.59 19.36 -9.59
CA LYS A 111 6.42 18.51 -9.30
C LYS A 111 6.81 17.07 -8.99
N ARG A 112 7.77 16.49 -9.72
CA ARG A 112 8.27 15.14 -9.44
C ARG A 112 8.94 15.05 -8.07
N ASN A 113 9.71 16.06 -7.69
CA ASN A 113 10.33 16.10 -6.37
C ASN A 113 9.29 16.18 -5.26
N GLU A 114 8.26 17.00 -5.43
CA GLU A 114 7.14 17.08 -4.50
C GLU A 114 6.37 15.75 -4.43
N ALA A 115 6.15 15.10 -5.57
CA ALA A 115 5.49 13.80 -5.64
C ALA A 115 6.26 12.72 -4.87
N THR A 116 7.58 12.70 -5.03
CA THR A 116 8.46 11.79 -4.29
C THR A 116 8.37 12.01 -2.79
N THR A 117 8.35 13.27 -2.35
CA THR A 117 8.18 13.61 -0.93
C THR A 117 6.86 13.10 -0.39
N LYS A 118 5.76 13.28 -1.13
CA LYS A 118 4.45 12.77 -0.74
C LYS A 118 4.39 11.25 -0.71
N TYR A 119 4.99 10.61 -1.69
CA TYR A 119 5.09 9.15 -1.71
C TYR A 119 5.86 8.62 -0.49
N ASN A 120 6.96 9.24 -0.13
CA ASN A 120 7.74 8.87 1.05
C ASN A 120 6.98 9.12 2.36
N GLU A 121 6.16 10.16 2.44
CA GLU A 121 5.26 10.37 3.58
C GLU A 121 4.28 9.20 3.71
N ALA A 122 3.69 8.76 2.61
CA ALA A 122 2.78 7.61 2.60
C ALA A 122 3.48 6.32 3.05
N LYS A 123 4.69 6.07 2.55
CA LYS A 123 5.50 4.91 2.96
C LYS A 123 5.78 4.93 4.46
N THR A 124 6.23 6.05 4.98
CA THR A 124 6.54 6.20 6.40
C THR A 124 5.29 5.96 7.24
N ALA A 125 4.16 6.51 6.85
CA ALA A 125 2.89 6.31 7.54
C ALA A 125 2.47 4.83 7.54
N LEU A 126 2.59 4.15 6.39
CA LEU A 126 2.24 2.73 6.28
C LEU A 126 3.09 1.85 7.20
N LEU A 127 4.40 2.08 7.21
CA LEU A 127 5.31 1.30 8.04
C LEU A 127 5.16 1.58 9.54
N ALA A 128 4.61 2.72 9.92
CA ALA A 128 4.36 3.10 11.30
C ALA A 128 3.05 2.51 11.88
N LEU A 129 2.18 1.99 11.05
CA LEU A 129 0.92 1.36 11.48
C LEU A 129 1.17 -0.04 12.14
#